data_414d461acbde85b5b38a8bbc73938f2b
#
_entry.id   414d461acbde85b5b38a8bbc73938f2b
#
_cell.length_a   1.000
_cell.length_b   1.000
_cell.length_c   1.000
_cell.angle_alpha   90.00
_cell.angle_beta   90.00
_cell.angle_gamma   90.00
#
_symmetry.space_group_name_H-M   'P 1'
#
loop_
_entity.id
_entity.type
_entity.pdbx_description
1 polymer ?
#
loop_
_entity_poly.entity_id
_entity_poly.type
_entity_poly.pdbx_seq_one_letter_code
_entity_poly.pdbx_strand_id
1 'polypeptide(L)'
;WDAIRFEVDHRDEDGQFMLTGSAVPVEAKKIHHTGTGRYGWLTMRPMSLWESGDSTGEISLSDLFLTPDKIGALNKLTLPMLAFVVCRGGWPKALQKKTEKAALLQATEYYKAITNSDISRVDNVKRDAERAKRIMRSYARHQGSQASIATILADISTNEPEDVSDETIDAYLTALRKIFVIEDMPAWNPNLRSKTAVRTSNTRYYVDPSVGVAALGLGPNDLINDLNTFGLFFETMCVRDLRVYADALDGSVYHYRDKNGLECDAVVHLRNGSYGLIEIKLGGEKLIEDGAKTLTALSNIIDTSRMKAPAFCMVL
;
A
#
# COMPACT_ATOMS: atom_id res chain seq x y z
N TRP A 1 -18.20 -20.41 -10.61
CA TRP A 1 -17.08 -20.35 -11.56
C TRP A 1 -17.37 -21.14 -12.84
N ASP A 2 -17.76 -22.42 -12.73
CA ASP A 2 -17.93 -23.30 -13.90
C ASP A 2 -19.01 -22.83 -14.87
N ALA A 3 -20.12 -22.28 -14.38
CA ALA A 3 -21.18 -21.73 -15.24
C ALA A 3 -20.71 -20.49 -16.02
N ILE A 4 -19.98 -19.57 -15.37
CA ILE A 4 -19.43 -18.38 -16.02
C ILE A 4 -18.39 -18.76 -17.06
N ARG A 5 -17.51 -19.70 -16.70
CA ARG A 5 -16.52 -20.22 -17.64
C ARG A 5 -17.19 -20.86 -18.87
N PHE A 6 -18.23 -21.67 -18.67
CA PHE A 6 -18.99 -22.25 -19.75
C PHE A 6 -19.55 -21.19 -20.70
N GLU A 7 -20.17 -20.14 -20.14
CA GLU A 7 -20.69 -19.03 -20.93
C GLU A 7 -19.59 -18.26 -21.68
N VAL A 8 -18.44 -17.99 -21.04
CA VAL A 8 -17.30 -17.33 -21.68
C VAL A 8 -16.73 -18.17 -22.82
N ASP A 9 -16.64 -19.51 -22.64
CA ASP A 9 -16.11 -20.41 -23.67
C ASP A 9 -17.05 -20.57 -24.88
N HIS A 10 -18.35 -20.23 -24.75
CA HIS A 10 -19.35 -20.34 -25.82
C HIS A 10 -19.73 -19.01 -26.46
N ARG A 11 -19.19 -17.90 -25.97
CA ARG A 11 -19.41 -16.55 -26.50
C ARG A 11 -18.09 -16.00 -27.02
N ASP A 12 -18.06 -15.59 -28.27
CA ASP A 12 -16.87 -14.98 -28.91
C ASP A 12 -16.70 -13.49 -28.57
N GLU A 13 -16.98 -13.08 -27.31
CA GLU A 13 -16.89 -11.69 -26.88
C GLU A 13 -16.20 -11.59 -25.53
N ASP A 14 -15.26 -10.65 -25.39
CA ASP A 14 -14.54 -10.35 -24.15
C ASP A 14 -15.34 -9.39 -23.21
N GLY A 15 -15.02 -9.38 -21.93
CA GLY A 15 -15.51 -8.39 -20.97
C GLY A 15 -17.00 -8.50 -20.59
N GLN A 16 -17.63 -9.65 -20.80
CA GLN A 16 -19.07 -9.84 -20.57
C GLN A 16 -19.48 -9.95 -19.09
N PHE A 17 -18.55 -10.33 -18.22
CA PHE A 17 -18.83 -10.57 -16.81
C PHE A 17 -17.85 -9.80 -15.91
N MET A 18 -18.40 -9.15 -14.90
CA MET A 18 -17.64 -8.56 -13.81
C MET A 18 -17.98 -9.30 -12.52
N LEU A 19 -16.99 -9.98 -11.96
CA LEU A 19 -17.12 -10.71 -10.69
C LEU A 19 -16.47 -9.91 -9.59
N THR A 20 -17.19 -9.63 -8.51
CA THR A 20 -16.68 -8.87 -7.38
C THR A 20 -16.72 -9.69 -6.10
N GLY A 21 -15.74 -9.47 -5.21
CA GLY A 21 -15.68 -10.12 -3.91
C GLY A 21 -14.80 -9.31 -2.95
N SER A 22 -15.12 -9.36 -1.67
CA SER A 22 -14.40 -8.68 -0.60
C SER A 22 -13.29 -9.54 0.04
N ALA A 23 -13.07 -10.74 -0.48
CA ALA A 23 -12.01 -11.65 -0.03
C ALA A 23 -11.62 -12.62 -1.15
N VAL A 24 -10.43 -13.18 -1.06
CA VAL A 24 -10.02 -14.27 -1.95
C VAL A 24 -10.92 -15.49 -1.69
N PRO A 25 -11.53 -16.10 -2.73
CA PRO A 25 -12.44 -17.23 -2.53
C PRO A 25 -11.78 -18.40 -1.80
N VAL A 26 -12.38 -18.87 -0.74
CA VAL A 26 -11.87 -20.00 0.08
C VAL A 26 -11.88 -21.31 -0.72
N GLU A 27 -12.79 -21.43 -1.66
CA GLU A 27 -13.01 -22.64 -2.47
C GLU A 27 -12.09 -22.75 -3.69
N ALA A 28 -11.03 -21.97 -3.79
CA ALA A 28 -10.05 -22.10 -4.89
C ALA A 28 -9.52 -23.53 -5.06
N LYS A 29 -9.52 -24.34 -4.00
CA LYS A 29 -9.17 -25.76 -4.05
C LYS A 29 -10.23 -26.68 -4.69
N LYS A 30 -11.48 -26.22 -4.79
CA LYS A 30 -12.61 -26.94 -5.43
C LYS A 30 -12.86 -26.50 -6.86
N ILE A 31 -12.17 -25.46 -7.31
CA ILE A 31 -12.24 -25.01 -8.68
C ILE A 31 -11.40 -25.98 -9.53
N HIS A 32 -12.05 -26.85 -10.28
CA HIS A 32 -11.40 -27.87 -11.10
C HIS A 32 -10.53 -27.29 -12.24
N HIS A 33 -10.67 -25.99 -12.54
CA HIS A 33 -9.89 -25.29 -13.56
C HIS A 33 -9.57 -23.85 -13.10
N THR A 34 -8.34 -23.41 -13.33
CA THR A 34 -7.81 -22.11 -12.86
C THR A 34 -8.44 -20.88 -13.53
N GLY A 35 -9.19 -21.06 -14.64
CA GLY A 35 -9.71 -19.95 -15.44
C GLY A 35 -8.62 -19.13 -16.15
N THR A 36 -7.38 -19.61 -16.14
CA THR A 36 -6.24 -18.95 -16.80
C THR A 36 -6.57 -18.65 -18.27
N GLY A 37 -6.28 -17.42 -18.71
CA GLY A 37 -6.57 -16.94 -20.06
C GLY A 37 -8.02 -16.45 -20.29
N ARG A 38 -8.90 -16.54 -19.28
CA ARG A 38 -10.33 -16.12 -19.37
C ARG A 38 -10.68 -14.97 -18.44
N TYR A 39 -9.89 -14.75 -17.40
CA TYR A 39 -10.15 -13.73 -16.36
C TYR A 39 -8.97 -12.77 -16.26
N GLY A 40 -9.29 -11.47 -16.29
CA GLY A 40 -8.41 -10.41 -15.80
C GLY A 40 -8.68 -10.16 -14.32
N TRP A 41 -7.64 -9.93 -13.53
CA TRP A 41 -7.75 -9.62 -12.12
C TRP A 41 -7.48 -8.13 -11.89
N LEU A 42 -8.37 -7.48 -11.16
CA LEU A 42 -8.22 -6.10 -10.71
C LEU A 42 -8.38 -6.05 -9.20
N THR A 43 -7.41 -5.49 -8.51
CA THR A 43 -7.52 -5.21 -7.07
C THR A 43 -8.12 -3.82 -6.88
N MET A 44 -9.37 -3.76 -6.38
CA MET A 44 -10.00 -2.49 -6.04
C MET A 44 -9.52 -2.04 -4.67
N ARG A 45 -8.70 -0.98 -4.65
CA ARG A 45 -8.16 -0.36 -3.42
C ARG A 45 -9.08 0.74 -2.90
N PRO A 46 -8.89 1.22 -1.66
CA PRO A 46 -9.50 2.46 -1.20
C PRO A 46 -9.21 3.62 -2.15
N MET A 47 -10.10 4.60 -2.19
CA MET A 47 -10.00 5.74 -3.11
C MET A 47 -8.71 6.54 -2.87
N SER A 48 -8.04 6.90 -3.95
CA SER A 48 -6.92 7.85 -3.94
C SER A 48 -7.40 9.27 -3.60
N LEU A 49 -6.47 10.18 -3.37
CA LEU A 49 -6.78 11.60 -3.13
C LEU A 49 -7.48 12.24 -4.33
N TRP A 50 -7.17 11.79 -5.54
CA TRP A 50 -7.86 12.28 -6.74
C TRP A 50 -9.29 11.76 -6.82
N GLU A 51 -9.52 10.48 -6.59
CA GLU A 51 -10.87 9.88 -6.61
C GLU A 51 -11.77 10.42 -5.49
N SER A 52 -11.17 10.77 -4.33
CA SER A 52 -11.89 11.38 -3.21
C SER A 52 -12.13 12.89 -3.34
N GLY A 53 -11.55 13.54 -4.37
CA GLY A 53 -11.65 14.97 -4.62
C GLY A 53 -10.77 15.84 -3.71
N ASP A 54 -9.83 15.24 -2.97
CA ASP A 54 -8.86 15.97 -2.13
C ASP A 54 -7.66 16.46 -2.96
N SER A 55 -7.35 15.82 -4.08
CA SER A 55 -6.36 16.28 -5.06
C SER A 55 -7.03 16.92 -6.27
N THR A 56 -6.43 17.98 -6.80
CA THR A 56 -6.90 18.66 -8.02
C THR A 56 -6.64 17.87 -9.30
N GLY A 57 -5.70 16.93 -9.26
CA GLY A 57 -5.28 16.17 -10.44
C GLY A 57 -4.52 16.97 -11.49
N GLU A 58 -3.97 18.15 -11.12
CA GLU A 58 -3.20 19.01 -12.04
C GLU A 58 -1.94 18.31 -12.58
N ILE A 59 -1.41 17.32 -11.85
CA ILE A 59 -0.32 16.46 -12.29
C ILE A 59 -0.80 15.01 -12.23
N SER A 60 -0.69 14.31 -13.34
CA SER A 60 -0.95 12.87 -13.39
C SER A 60 0.36 12.06 -13.38
N LEU A 61 0.30 10.81 -12.94
CA LEU A 61 1.45 9.90 -13.05
C LEU A 61 1.85 9.69 -14.54
N SER A 62 0.89 9.75 -15.46
CA SER A 62 1.16 9.68 -16.89
C SER A 62 2.01 10.86 -17.36
N ASP A 63 1.75 12.09 -16.89
CA ASP A 63 2.52 13.27 -17.26
C ASP A 63 3.96 13.18 -16.78
N LEU A 64 4.18 12.59 -15.58
CA LEU A 64 5.54 12.32 -15.07
C LEU A 64 6.33 11.38 -15.99
N PHE A 65 5.68 10.41 -16.62
CA PHE A 65 6.34 9.53 -17.58
C PHE A 65 6.56 10.16 -18.95
N LEU A 66 5.70 11.07 -19.38
CA LEU A 66 5.71 11.61 -20.73
C LEU A 66 6.44 12.94 -20.84
N THR A 67 6.27 13.84 -19.86
CA THR A 67 6.76 15.22 -19.91
C THR A 67 7.21 15.72 -18.54
N PRO A 68 8.17 15.05 -17.87
CA PRO A 68 8.56 15.38 -16.47
C PRO A 68 9.06 16.83 -16.31
N ASP A 69 9.65 17.42 -17.34
CA ASP A 69 10.20 18.79 -17.31
C ASP A 69 9.13 19.89 -17.42
N LYS A 70 7.86 19.56 -17.66
CA LYS A 70 6.76 20.51 -17.85
C LYS A 70 5.75 20.54 -16.72
N ILE A 71 6.12 19.98 -15.56
CA ILE A 71 5.23 19.81 -14.43
C ILE A 71 5.29 21.02 -13.51
N GLY A 72 4.12 21.54 -13.15
CA GLY A 72 3.97 22.57 -12.14
C GLY A 72 2.53 22.59 -11.64
N ALA A 73 2.35 22.50 -10.32
CA ALA A 73 1.05 22.58 -9.68
C ALA A 73 1.16 23.22 -8.30
N LEU A 74 0.04 23.72 -7.80
CA LEU A 74 -0.06 24.25 -6.44
C LEU A 74 -0.86 23.30 -5.56
N ASN A 75 -0.23 22.84 -4.49
CA ASN A 75 -0.92 22.06 -3.46
C ASN A 75 -1.71 23.00 -2.53
N LYS A 76 -2.99 22.67 -2.28
CA LYS A 76 -3.87 23.40 -1.37
C LYS A 76 -4.05 22.67 -0.01
N LEU A 77 -3.54 21.44 0.12
CA LEU A 77 -3.64 20.70 1.36
C LEU A 77 -2.69 21.28 2.41
N THR A 78 -3.26 21.75 3.50
CA THR A 78 -2.50 22.14 4.68
C THR A 78 -2.17 20.89 5.52
N LEU A 79 -1.18 20.99 6.43
CA LEU A 79 -0.81 19.88 7.32
C LEU A 79 -2.00 19.34 8.14
N PRO A 80 -2.88 20.17 8.72
CA PRO A 80 -4.10 19.69 9.40
C PRO A 80 -5.08 18.98 8.46
N MET A 81 -5.27 19.47 7.24
CA MET A 81 -6.10 18.80 6.23
C MET A 81 -5.53 17.44 5.86
N LEU A 82 -4.21 17.37 5.67
CA LEU A 82 -3.51 16.13 5.36
C LEU A 82 -3.65 15.10 6.49
N ALA A 83 -3.48 15.52 7.76
CA ALA A 83 -3.69 14.67 8.93
C ALA A 83 -5.14 14.14 8.99
N PHE A 84 -6.12 14.99 8.71
CA PHE A 84 -7.52 14.58 8.62
C PHE A 84 -7.74 13.53 7.52
N VAL A 85 -7.23 13.76 6.31
CA VAL A 85 -7.40 12.84 5.17
C VAL A 85 -6.75 11.49 5.42
N VAL A 86 -5.55 11.47 6.02
CA VAL A 86 -4.87 10.23 6.44
C VAL A 86 -5.71 9.44 7.45
N CYS A 87 -6.30 10.12 8.45
CA CYS A 87 -7.15 9.46 9.46
C CYS A 87 -8.52 9.03 8.92
N ARG A 88 -9.10 9.80 8.00
CA ARG A 88 -10.40 9.47 7.35
C ARG A 88 -10.27 8.27 6.43
N GLY A 89 -9.15 8.19 5.70
CA GLY A 89 -8.92 7.22 4.65
C GLY A 89 -9.72 7.45 3.37
N GLY A 90 -9.49 6.57 2.39
CA GLY A 90 -10.15 6.58 1.08
C GLY A 90 -11.44 5.76 1.02
N TRP A 91 -12.20 5.67 2.10
CA TRP A 91 -13.43 4.88 2.17
C TRP A 91 -14.63 5.65 1.59
N PRO A 92 -15.35 5.14 0.57
CA PRO A 92 -16.48 5.85 -0.04
C PRO A 92 -17.54 6.29 0.97
N LYS A 93 -17.82 5.46 2.00
CA LYS A 93 -18.78 5.82 3.06
C LYS A 93 -18.29 6.95 3.96
N ALA A 94 -16.99 7.12 4.15
CA ALA A 94 -16.44 8.23 4.92
C ALA A 94 -16.64 9.57 4.21
N LEU A 95 -16.47 9.59 2.90
CA LEU A 95 -16.68 10.78 2.05
C LEU A 95 -18.14 11.26 2.03
N GLN A 96 -19.10 10.36 2.21
CA GLN A 96 -20.54 10.69 2.23
C GLN A 96 -21.01 11.27 3.58
N LYS A 97 -20.13 11.32 4.61
CA LYS A 97 -20.51 11.82 5.94
C LYS A 97 -20.59 13.33 5.97
N LYS A 98 -21.61 13.85 6.69
CA LYS A 98 -21.86 15.29 6.82
C LYS A 98 -20.90 16.02 7.80
N THR A 99 -20.22 15.28 8.68
CA THR A 99 -19.31 15.86 9.67
C THR A 99 -17.98 15.10 9.68
N GLU A 100 -16.90 15.82 9.96
CA GLU A 100 -15.56 15.23 10.10
C GLU A 100 -15.52 14.10 11.13
N LYS A 101 -16.16 14.32 12.28
CA LYS A 101 -16.27 13.29 13.34
C LYS A 101 -16.90 11.99 12.83
N ALA A 102 -17.96 12.08 12.04
CA ALA A 102 -18.63 10.91 11.47
C ALA A 102 -17.78 10.23 10.36
N ALA A 103 -17.01 11.02 9.62
CA ALA A 103 -16.08 10.52 8.62
C ALA A 103 -14.92 9.73 9.27
N LEU A 104 -14.29 10.28 10.32
CA LEU A 104 -13.23 9.61 11.07
C LEU A 104 -13.72 8.33 11.76
N LEU A 105 -14.95 8.33 12.29
CA LEU A 105 -15.53 7.14 12.92
C LEU A 105 -15.63 5.95 11.95
N GLN A 106 -15.76 6.19 10.65
CA GLN A 106 -15.88 5.11 9.66
C GLN A 106 -14.66 4.19 9.64
N ALA A 107 -13.44 4.74 9.72
CA ALA A 107 -12.21 3.95 9.79
C ALA A 107 -12.13 3.11 11.09
N THR A 108 -12.52 3.71 12.21
CA THR A 108 -12.56 3.02 13.51
C THR A 108 -13.56 1.86 13.50
N GLU A 109 -14.76 2.05 12.94
CA GLU A 109 -15.77 1.01 12.83
C GLU A 109 -15.32 -0.11 11.86
N TYR A 110 -14.63 0.24 10.78
CA TYR A 110 -14.05 -0.75 9.88
C TYR A 110 -12.97 -1.58 10.59
N TYR A 111 -12.04 -0.95 11.32
CA TYR A 111 -11.05 -1.65 12.14
C TYR A 111 -11.70 -2.61 13.15
N LYS A 112 -12.79 -2.19 13.83
CA LYS A 112 -13.54 -3.05 14.75
C LYS A 112 -14.18 -4.24 14.04
N ALA A 113 -14.74 -4.03 12.85
CA ALA A 113 -15.32 -5.12 12.05
C ALA A 113 -14.26 -6.15 11.66
N ILE A 114 -13.08 -5.70 11.20
CA ILE A 114 -11.96 -6.58 10.88
C ILE A 114 -11.59 -7.45 12.09
N THR A 115 -11.32 -6.84 13.23
CA THR A 115 -10.80 -7.54 14.40
C THR A 115 -11.83 -8.47 15.06
N ASN A 116 -13.11 -8.09 15.08
CA ASN A 116 -14.15 -8.84 15.78
C ASN A 116 -14.81 -9.92 14.91
N SER A 117 -14.79 -9.81 13.57
CA SER A 117 -15.53 -10.72 12.72
C SER A 117 -14.80 -11.16 11.46
N ASP A 118 -14.31 -10.24 10.64
CA ASP A 118 -13.91 -10.54 9.27
C ASP A 118 -12.66 -11.42 9.20
N ILE A 119 -11.71 -11.21 10.11
CA ILE A 119 -10.48 -12.01 10.20
C ILE A 119 -10.72 -13.48 10.49
N SER A 120 -11.86 -13.83 11.13
CA SER A 120 -12.25 -15.21 11.40
C SER A 120 -13.10 -15.83 10.27
N ARG A 121 -13.83 -14.98 9.52
CA ARG A 121 -14.71 -15.44 8.43
C ARG A 121 -13.96 -15.82 7.17
N VAL A 122 -12.77 -15.27 6.96
CA VAL A 122 -12.01 -15.44 5.71
C VAL A 122 -11.68 -16.89 5.37
N ASP A 123 -11.48 -17.74 6.38
CA ASP A 123 -11.13 -19.16 6.24
C ASP A 123 -11.84 -20.06 7.26
N ASN A 124 -12.87 -19.54 7.94
CA ASN A 124 -13.62 -20.21 9.00
C ASN A 124 -12.77 -20.63 10.20
N VAL A 125 -11.61 -20.02 10.40
CA VAL A 125 -10.76 -20.23 11.58
C VAL A 125 -11.10 -19.20 12.64
N LYS A 126 -11.57 -19.66 13.80
CA LYS A 126 -11.85 -18.75 14.93
C LYS A 126 -10.56 -18.11 15.42
N ARG A 127 -10.49 -16.77 15.35
CA ARG A 127 -9.35 -15.97 15.84
C ARG A 127 -9.77 -15.11 17.02
N ASP A 128 -8.85 -14.96 17.96
CA ASP A 128 -9.04 -14.09 19.11
C ASP A 128 -8.97 -12.60 18.67
N ALA A 129 -9.97 -11.81 19.06
CA ALA A 129 -10.08 -10.40 18.65
C ALA A 129 -9.01 -9.52 19.33
N GLU A 130 -8.67 -9.79 20.60
CA GLU A 130 -7.67 -9.00 21.32
C GLU A 130 -6.27 -9.27 20.74
N ARG A 131 -5.98 -10.53 20.41
CA ARG A 131 -4.76 -10.90 19.70
C ARG A 131 -4.69 -10.25 18.31
N ALA A 132 -5.78 -10.22 17.56
CA ALA A 132 -5.85 -9.50 16.29
C ALA A 132 -5.51 -8.01 16.46
N LYS A 133 -6.06 -7.35 17.48
CA LYS A 133 -5.78 -5.93 17.79
C LYS A 133 -4.30 -5.70 18.11
N ARG A 134 -3.67 -6.59 18.91
CA ARG A 134 -2.25 -6.48 19.25
C ARG A 134 -1.35 -6.64 18.02
N ILE A 135 -1.61 -7.64 17.20
CA ILE A 135 -0.86 -7.88 15.96
C ILE A 135 -1.03 -6.69 15.02
N MET A 136 -2.25 -6.18 14.81
CA MET A 136 -2.51 -5.03 13.97
C MET A 136 -1.86 -3.76 14.52
N ARG A 137 -1.81 -3.57 15.83
CA ARG A 137 -1.12 -2.43 16.46
C ARG A 137 0.40 -2.50 16.24
N SER A 138 1.00 -3.66 16.46
CA SER A 138 2.42 -3.88 16.16
C SER A 138 2.72 -3.66 14.68
N TYR A 139 1.90 -4.22 13.78
CA TYR A 139 2.03 -4.00 12.35
C TYR A 139 1.94 -2.51 11.98
N ALA A 140 1.06 -1.73 12.65
CA ALA A 140 0.94 -0.28 12.43
C ALA A 140 2.20 0.50 12.82
N ARG A 141 2.89 0.10 13.89
CA ARG A 141 4.18 0.69 14.28
C ARG A 141 5.32 0.39 13.30
N HIS A 142 5.15 -0.60 12.45
CA HIS A 142 6.16 -1.08 11.49
C HIS A 142 5.80 -0.76 10.02
N GLN A 143 4.89 0.21 9.81
CA GLN A 143 4.57 0.71 8.45
C GLN A 143 5.83 1.24 7.77
N GLY A 144 5.91 1.11 6.44
CA GLY A 144 7.06 1.57 5.67
C GLY A 144 8.37 0.81 5.95
N SER A 145 8.34 -0.29 6.72
CA SER A 145 9.54 -1.05 7.09
C SER A 145 9.52 -2.50 6.59
N GLN A 146 10.69 -3.13 6.53
CA GLN A 146 10.86 -4.55 6.21
C GLN A 146 10.86 -5.42 7.47
N ALA A 147 10.01 -5.08 8.46
CA ALA A 147 9.92 -5.81 9.72
C ALA A 147 9.63 -7.30 9.48
N SER A 148 10.44 -8.16 10.10
CA SER A 148 10.20 -9.61 10.09
C SER A 148 9.07 -10.00 11.04
N ILE A 149 8.57 -11.23 10.95
CA ILE A 149 7.61 -11.78 11.92
C ILE A 149 8.23 -11.75 13.32
N ALA A 150 9.51 -12.12 13.46
CA ALA A 150 10.22 -12.06 14.74
C ALA A 150 10.30 -10.61 15.31
N THR A 151 10.41 -9.59 14.45
CA THR A 151 10.37 -8.19 14.89
C THR A 151 8.99 -7.82 15.45
N ILE A 152 7.92 -8.23 14.78
CA ILE A 152 6.55 -8.03 15.24
C ILE A 152 6.30 -8.77 16.55
N LEU A 153 6.78 -10.01 16.67
CA LEU A 153 6.69 -10.81 17.90
C LEU A 153 7.41 -10.11 19.06
N ALA A 154 8.63 -9.65 18.85
CA ALA A 154 9.41 -8.94 19.88
C ALA A 154 8.71 -7.65 20.35
N ASP A 155 8.11 -6.90 19.43
CA ASP A 155 7.34 -5.69 19.75
C ASP A 155 6.08 -6.02 20.57
N ILE A 156 5.33 -7.08 20.23
CA ILE A 156 4.17 -7.53 21.00
C ILE A 156 4.63 -7.98 22.40
N SER A 157 5.66 -8.82 22.51
CA SER A 157 6.16 -9.35 23.78
C SER A 157 6.67 -8.26 24.72
N THR A 158 7.21 -7.17 24.18
CA THR A 158 7.69 -6.04 24.96
C THR A 158 6.56 -5.14 25.47
N ASN A 159 5.59 -4.86 24.62
CA ASN A 159 4.55 -3.86 24.91
C ASN A 159 3.26 -4.49 25.47
N GLU A 160 2.97 -5.73 25.10
CA GLU A 160 1.73 -6.41 25.46
C GLU A 160 2.04 -7.90 25.70
N PRO A 161 2.54 -8.27 26.90
CA PRO A 161 3.02 -9.63 27.17
C PRO A 161 1.94 -10.66 26.91
N GLU A 162 2.13 -11.48 25.89
CA GLU A 162 1.31 -12.64 25.54
C GLU A 162 2.22 -13.70 24.93
N ASP A 163 1.97 -14.95 25.22
CA ASP A 163 2.65 -16.08 24.58
C ASP A 163 2.04 -16.32 23.20
N VAL A 164 2.67 -15.76 22.17
CA VAL A 164 2.29 -15.86 20.76
C VAL A 164 3.46 -16.39 19.96
N SER A 165 3.24 -17.41 19.14
CA SER A 165 4.28 -17.94 18.24
C SER A 165 4.34 -17.22 16.91
N ASP A 166 5.49 -17.35 16.22
CA ASP A 166 5.70 -16.82 14.86
C ASP A 166 4.65 -17.34 13.87
N GLU A 167 4.28 -18.63 13.97
CA GLU A 167 3.26 -19.25 13.12
C GLU A 167 1.88 -18.62 13.35
N THR A 168 1.57 -18.27 14.60
CA THR A 168 0.32 -17.57 14.92
C THR A 168 0.28 -16.19 14.27
N ILE A 169 1.36 -15.40 14.39
CA ILE A 169 1.45 -14.09 13.76
C ILE A 169 1.30 -14.22 12.24
N ASP A 170 2.02 -15.16 11.62
CA ASP A 170 1.92 -15.38 10.16
C ASP A 170 0.51 -15.76 9.72
N ALA A 171 -0.18 -16.60 10.50
CA ALA A 171 -1.57 -16.98 10.22
C ALA A 171 -2.54 -15.78 10.26
N TYR A 172 -2.35 -14.84 11.22
CA TYR A 172 -3.13 -13.61 11.28
C TYR A 172 -2.80 -12.66 10.12
N LEU A 173 -1.52 -12.44 9.83
CA LEU A 173 -1.09 -11.59 8.69
C LEU A 173 -1.59 -12.18 7.36
N THR A 174 -1.55 -13.49 7.19
CA THR A 174 -2.10 -14.17 6.02
C THR A 174 -3.61 -13.96 5.89
N ALA A 175 -4.36 -14.01 6.99
CA ALA A 175 -5.79 -13.72 6.98
C ALA A 175 -6.06 -12.26 6.61
N LEU A 176 -5.30 -11.29 7.16
CA LEU A 176 -5.42 -9.88 6.82
C LEU A 176 -5.12 -9.58 5.34
N ARG A 177 -4.15 -10.30 4.72
CA ARG A 177 -3.91 -10.20 3.27
C ARG A 177 -5.09 -10.72 2.45
N LYS A 178 -5.69 -11.85 2.85
CA LYS A 178 -6.82 -12.46 2.14
C LYS A 178 -8.09 -11.60 2.15
N ILE A 179 -8.27 -10.74 3.15
CA ILE A 179 -9.37 -9.78 3.22
C ILE A 179 -8.96 -8.36 2.79
N PHE A 180 -7.82 -8.22 2.14
CA PHE A 180 -7.32 -6.96 1.58
C PHE A 180 -7.19 -5.83 2.60
N VAL A 181 -6.75 -6.14 3.82
CA VAL A 181 -6.48 -5.15 4.89
C VAL A 181 -5.03 -4.70 4.86
N ILE A 182 -4.12 -5.62 4.55
CA ILE A 182 -2.70 -5.34 4.35
C ILE A 182 -2.26 -5.78 2.95
N GLU A 183 -1.34 -5.01 2.38
CA GLU A 183 -0.74 -5.28 1.06
C GLU A 183 0.74 -4.94 1.13
N ASP A 184 1.56 -5.94 1.37
CA ASP A 184 3.01 -5.76 1.42
C ASP A 184 3.55 -5.35 0.04
N MET A 185 4.56 -4.50 0.00
CA MET A 185 5.19 -4.02 -1.23
C MET A 185 6.44 -4.83 -1.56
N PRO A 186 6.52 -5.47 -2.73
CA PRO A 186 7.67 -6.28 -3.12
C PRO A 186 8.90 -5.42 -3.42
N ALA A 187 10.07 -6.03 -3.32
CA ALA A 187 11.32 -5.39 -3.66
C ALA A 187 11.49 -5.29 -5.19
N TRP A 188 12.01 -4.15 -5.64
CA TRP A 188 12.46 -3.95 -7.02
C TRP A 188 13.87 -4.49 -7.20
N ASN A 189 14.10 -5.24 -8.27
CA ASN A 189 15.40 -5.83 -8.58
C ASN A 189 15.91 -5.34 -9.95
N PRO A 190 16.52 -4.13 -10.02
CA PRO A 190 17.02 -3.58 -11.25
C PRO A 190 18.35 -4.22 -11.68
N ASN A 191 18.74 -3.98 -12.95
CA ASN A 191 20.10 -4.21 -13.36
C ASN A 191 21.02 -3.12 -12.83
N LEU A 192 21.96 -3.50 -11.95
CA LEU A 192 22.92 -2.59 -11.36
C LEU A 192 24.29 -2.72 -12.03
N ARG A 193 25.06 -1.61 -12.09
CA ARG A 193 26.44 -1.58 -12.58
C ARG A 193 27.39 -2.34 -11.64
N SER A 194 27.06 -2.38 -10.37
CA SER A 194 27.79 -3.14 -9.36
C SER A 194 27.07 -4.45 -9.00
N LYS A 195 27.81 -5.40 -8.42
CA LYS A 195 27.24 -6.65 -7.88
C LYS A 195 26.63 -6.45 -6.49
N THR A 196 26.15 -5.26 -6.17
CA THR A 196 25.48 -4.98 -4.89
C THR A 196 24.23 -5.83 -4.77
N ALA A 197 24.11 -6.58 -3.70
CA ALA A 197 22.96 -7.42 -3.49
C ALA A 197 21.77 -6.58 -3.01
N VAL A 198 20.67 -6.68 -3.73
CA VAL A 198 19.37 -6.09 -3.36
C VAL A 198 18.71 -6.94 -2.27
N ARG A 199 18.08 -6.30 -1.29
CA ARG A 199 17.26 -6.98 -0.29
C ARG A 199 15.91 -7.33 -0.92
N THR A 200 15.42 -8.55 -0.66
CA THR A 200 14.19 -9.07 -1.26
C THR A 200 13.00 -9.12 -0.31
N SER A 201 13.17 -8.71 0.95
CA SER A 201 12.08 -8.66 1.92
C SER A 201 11.05 -7.60 1.53
N ASN A 202 9.78 -7.92 1.66
CA ASN A 202 8.70 -6.99 1.38
C ASN A 202 8.63 -5.88 2.45
N THR A 203 8.25 -4.68 2.04
CA THR A 203 7.90 -3.58 2.95
C THR A 203 6.43 -3.70 3.37
N ARG A 204 6.14 -3.45 4.64
CA ARG A 204 4.85 -3.61 5.28
C ARG A 204 3.95 -2.41 5.07
N TYR A 205 2.73 -2.61 4.54
CA TYR A 205 1.73 -1.54 4.39
C TYR A 205 0.32 -2.05 4.68
N TYR A 206 -0.47 -1.22 5.37
CA TYR A 206 -1.92 -1.29 5.25
C TYR A 206 -2.35 -0.85 3.84
N VAL A 207 -3.49 -1.32 3.37
CA VAL A 207 -4.08 -0.86 2.09
C VAL A 207 -4.54 0.59 2.17
N ASP A 208 -4.80 1.08 3.39
CA ASP A 208 -5.18 2.46 3.69
C ASP A 208 -4.61 2.88 5.05
N PRO A 209 -4.01 4.08 5.17
CA PRO A 209 -3.38 4.53 6.40
C PRO A 209 -4.34 4.60 7.59
N SER A 210 -5.61 4.89 7.35
CA SER A 210 -6.62 5.06 8.41
C SER A 210 -6.84 3.82 9.25
N VAL A 211 -6.60 2.63 8.69
CA VAL A 211 -6.68 1.37 9.45
C VAL A 211 -5.55 1.28 10.48
N GLY A 212 -4.34 1.66 10.09
CA GLY A 212 -3.19 1.71 11.00
C GLY A 212 -3.35 2.78 12.09
N VAL A 213 -3.83 3.97 11.70
CA VAL A 213 -4.16 5.06 12.65
C VAL A 213 -5.21 4.58 13.67
N ALA A 214 -6.28 3.91 13.20
CA ALA A 214 -7.31 3.35 14.08
C ALA A 214 -6.76 2.24 14.98
N ALA A 215 -5.84 1.39 14.49
CA ALA A 215 -5.20 0.35 15.29
C ALA A 215 -4.33 0.92 16.42
N LEU A 216 -3.71 2.09 16.22
CA LEU A 216 -2.96 2.81 17.26
C LEU A 216 -3.86 3.64 18.16
N GLY A 217 -5.13 3.83 17.82
CA GLY A 217 -6.05 4.68 18.57
C GLY A 217 -5.76 6.18 18.43
N LEU A 218 -5.13 6.58 17.33
CA LEU A 218 -4.72 7.96 17.06
C LEU A 218 -5.78 8.73 16.26
N GLY A 219 -5.68 10.06 16.30
CA GLY A 219 -6.48 10.98 15.51
C GLY A 219 -5.62 12.06 14.83
N PRO A 220 -6.24 13.01 14.10
CA PRO A 220 -5.50 14.04 13.37
C PRO A 220 -4.55 14.87 14.24
N ASN A 221 -4.96 15.23 15.45
CA ASN A 221 -4.14 16.01 16.37
C ASN A 221 -2.91 15.22 16.87
N ASP A 222 -3.06 13.91 17.09
CA ASP A 222 -1.95 13.06 17.51
C ASP A 222 -0.89 12.99 16.43
N LEU A 223 -1.29 12.87 15.15
CA LEU A 223 -0.38 12.88 14.01
C LEU A 223 0.35 14.22 13.88
N ILE A 224 -0.32 15.35 14.08
CA ILE A 224 0.31 16.67 14.04
C ILE A 224 1.35 16.83 15.14
N ASN A 225 1.08 16.26 16.33
CA ASN A 225 1.98 16.33 17.47
C ASN A 225 3.17 15.35 17.37
N ASP A 226 3.07 14.32 16.54
CA ASP A 226 4.14 13.35 16.26
C ASP A 226 4.35 13.19 14.75
N LEU A 227 5.17 14.08 14.19
CA LEU A 227 5.48 14.09 12.76
C LEU A 227 6.22 12.84 12.27
N ASN A 228 6.90 12.10 13.15
CA ASN A 228 7.54 10.84 12.78
C ASN A 228 6.48 9.78 12.48
N THR A 229 5.53 9.60 13.39
CA THR A 229 4.39 8.70 13.17
C THR A 229 3.53 9.18 12.00
N PHE A 230 3.32 10.49 11.86
CA PHE A 230 2.58 11.03 10.72
C PHE A 230 3.28 10.69 9.39
N GLY A 231 4.61 10.80 9.32
CA GLY A 231 5.40 10.45 8.13
C GLY A 231 5.16 9.02 7.66
N LEU A 232 5.08 8.05 8.58
CA LEU A 232 4.80 6.64 8.25
C LEU A 232 3.42 6.46 7.59
N PHE A 233 2.39 7.15 8.10
CA PHE A 233 1.04 7.05 7.52
C PHE A 233 0.88 7.90 6.27
N PHE A 234 1.61 9.01 6.15
CA PHE A 234 1.71 9.77 4.92
C PHE A 234 2.32 8.93 3.80
N GLU A 235 3.42 8.24 4.06
CA GLU A 235 4.04 7.30 3.12
C GLU A 235 3.05 6.19 2.72
N THR A 236 2.33 5.59 3.67
CA THR A 236 1.30 4.58 3.39
C THR A 236 0.21 5.13 2.47
N MET A 237 -0.23 6.37 2.67
CA MET A 237 -1.21 7.04 1.81
C MET A 237 -0.67 7.25 0.39
N CYS A 238 0.55 7.75 0.27
CA CYS A 238 1.20 7.95 -1.04
C CYS A 238 1.38 6.63 -1.79
N VAL A 239 1.81 5.57 -1.10
CA VAL A 239 1.95 4.22 -1.70
C VAL A 239 0.59 3.68 -2.16
N ARG A 240 -0.50 3.89 -1.39
CA ARG A 240 -1.86 3.54 -1.83
C ARG A 240 -2.20 4.23 -3.16
N ASP A 241 -2.01 5.54 -3.23
CA ASP A 241 -2.34 6.34 -4.40
C ASP A 241 -1.48 5.95 -5.60
N LEU A 242 -0.17 5.78 -5.40
CA LEU A 242 0.74 5.31 -6.45
C LEU A 242 0.33 3.95 -7.02
N ARG A 243 -0.17 3.03 -6.18
CA ARG A 243 -0.69 1.73 -6.65
C ARG A 243 -1.93 1.88 -7.52
N VAL A 244 -2.87 2.75 -7.13
CA VAL A 244 -4.08 3.04 -7.92
C VAL A 244 -3.69 3.63 -9.28
N TYR A 245 -2.79 4.60 -9.30
CA TYR A 245 -2.35 5.24 -10.54
C TYR A 245 -1.49 4.34 -11.41
N ALA A 246 -0.63 3.51 -10.80
CA ALA A 246 0.20 2.55 -11.54
C ALA A 246 -0.64 1.47 -12.22
N ASP A 247 -1.66 0.93 -11.54
CA ASP A 247 -2.59 -0.04 -12.13
C ASP A 247 -3.26 0.51 -13.39
N ALA A 248 -3.66 1.80 -13.38
CA ALA A 248 -4.24 2.46 -14.55
C ALA A 248 -3.27 2.62 -15.75
N LEU A 249 -1.98 2.48 -15.51
CA LEU A 249 -0.91 2.57 -16.51
C LEU A 249 -0.25 1.21 -16.81
N ASP A 250 -0.88 0.10 -16.47
CA ASP A 250 -0.28 -1.25 -16.58
C ASP A 250 1.07 -1.35 -15.86
N GLY A 251 1.18 -0.73 -14.69
CA GLY A 251 2.38 -0.70 -13.88
C GLY A 251 2.21 -1.37 -12.52
N SER A 252 3.29 -1.43 -11.78
CA SER A 252 3.33 -1.92 -10.41
C SER A 252 4.26 -1.07 -9.55
N VAL A 253 4.02 -1.05 -8.25
CA VAL A 253 4.82 -0.28 -7.29
C VAL A 253 5.69 -1.24 -6.47
N TYR A 254 6.96 -0.89 -6.34
CA TYR A 254 7.99 -1.63 -5.63
C TYR A 254 8.73 -0.71 -4.69
N HIS A 255 9.46 -1.26 -3.72
CA HIS A 255 10.51 -0.53 -2.98
C HIS A 255 11.89 -0.99 -3.44
N TYR A 256 12.92 -0.18 -3.21
CA TYR A 256 14.30 -0.58 -3.39
C TYR A 256 15.08 -0.47 -2.08
N ARG A 257 15.87 -1.47 -1.76
CA ARG A 257 16.85 -1.43 -0.68
C ARG A 257 18.00 -2.37 -0.98
N ASP A 258 19.23 -1.88 -0.80
CA ASP A 258 20.43 -2.69 -0.96
C ASP A 258 21.10 -3.01 0.38
N LYS A 259 22.17 -3.79 0.32
CA LYS A 259 22.96 -4.15 1.52
C LYS A 259 23.77 -2.99 2.09
N ASN A 260 24.01 -1.94 1.32
CA ASN A 260 24.76 -0.77 1.73
C ASN A 260 23.86 0.29 2.41
N GLY A 261 22.55 0.03 2.46
CA GLY A 261 21.58 0.92 3.08
C GLY A 261 21.01 1.98 2.14
N LEU A 262 21.35 1.95 0.84
CA LEU A 262 20.69 2.78 -0.15
C LEU A 262 19.27 2.26 -0.37
N GLU A 263 18.26 3.13 -0.23
CA GLU A 263 16.86 2.77 -0.36
C GLU A 263 16.09 3.78 -1.21
N CYS A 264 14.93 3.38 -1.72
CA CYS A 264 13.97 4.22 -2.40
C CYS A 264 12.58 3.75 -1.97
N ASP A 265 11.78 4.70 -1.48
CA ASP A 265 10.47 4.41 -0.86
C ASP A 265 9.50 3.79 -1.86
N ALA A 266 9.48 4.30 -3.10
CA ALA A 266 8.64 3.73 -4.16
C ALA A 266 9.32 3.77 -5.54
N VAL A 267 9.19 2.67 -6.28
CA VAL A 267 9.55 2.58 -7.70
C VAL A 267 8.29 2.19 -8.47
N VAL A 268 7.79 3.09 -9.31
CA VAL A 268 6.70 2.77 -10.23
C VAL A 268 7.30 2.22 -11.51
N HIS A 269 7.01 0.95 -11.82
CA HIS A 269 7.56 0.26 -12.99
C HIS A 269 6.44 -0.18 -13.91
N LEU A 270 6.42 0.33 -15.14
CA LEU A 270 5.43 0.03 -16.17
C LEU A 270 5.85 -1.20 -16.99
N ARG A 271 4.88 -1.93 -17.55
CA ARG A 271 5.14 -3.10 -18.41
C ARG A 271 6.01 -2.81 -19.64
N ASN A 272 6.02 -1.58 -20.13
CA ASN A 272 6.86 -1.14 -21.24
C ASN A 272 8.34 -0.96 -20.88
N GLY A 273 8.70 -1.24 -19.61
CA GLY A 273 10.05 -1.11 -19.07
C GLY A 273 10.44 0.31 -18.64
N SER A 274 9.52 1.28 -18.71
CA SER A 274 9.73 2.61 -18.12
C SER A 274 9.47 2.57 -16.63
N TYR A 275 10.24 3.33 -15.85
CA TYR A 275 10.07 3.41 -14.40
C TYR A 275 10.41 4.80 -13.86
N GLY A 276 9.81 5.15 -12.74
CA GLY A 276 10.10 6.36 -11.97
C GLY A 276 10.57 6.01 -10.56
N LEU A 277 11.47 6.81 -10.01
CA LEU A 277 12.01 6.67 -8.67
C LEU A 277 11.40 7.75 -7.77
N ILE A 278 10.89 7.37 -6.60
CA ILE A 278 10.13 8.26 -5.72
C ILE A 278 10.60 8.08 -4.28
N GLU A 279 10.98 9.20 -3.66
CA GLU A 279 11.15 9.33 -2.20
C GLU A 279 9.93 10.05 -1.63
N ILE A 280 9.44 9.59 -0.49
CA ILE A 280 8.24 10.15 0.16
C ILE A 280 8.67 10.77 1.48
N LYS A 281 8.51 12.11 1.61
CA LYS A 281 9.01 12.84 2.78
C LYS A 281 7.95 13.83 3.29
N LEU A 282 7.54 13.67 4.53
CA LEU A 282 6.69 14.64 5.22
C LEU A 282 7.60 15.62 5.98
N GLY A 283 7.93 16.77 5.34
CA GLY A 283 8.81 17.74 5.99
C GLY A 283 9.30 18.86 5.07
N GLY A 284 10.22 19.67 5.59
CA GLY A 284 10.76 20.84 4.91
C GLY A 284 11.94 20.54 3.96
N GLU A 285 12.55 21.61 3.43
CA GLU A 285 13.60 21.60 2.40
C GLU A 285 14.72 20.57 2.64
N LYS A 286 15.18 20.43 3.88
CA LYS A 286 16.26 19.48 4.19
C LYS A 286 15.88 18.03 3.86
N LEU A 287 14.65 17.60 4.15
CA LEU A 287 14.21 16.24 3.83
C LEU A 287 14.03 16.04 2.33
N ILE A 288 13.60 17.10 1.61
CA ILE A 288 13.50 17.09 0.15
C ILE A 288 14.91 16.96 -0.47
N GLU A 289 15.89 17.72 0.02
CA GLU A 289 17.28 17.63 -0.44
C GLU A 289 17.89 16.25 -0.18
N ASP A 290 17.64 15.67 0.98
CA ASP A 290 18.16 14.34 1.33
C ASP A 290 17.51 13.26 0.47
N GLY A 291 16.21 13.33 0.21
CA GLY A 291 15.52 12.46 -0.75
C GLY A 291 16.09 12.59 -2.17
N ALA A 292 16.31 13.81 -2.65
CA ALA A 292 16.90 14.06 -3.96
C ALA A 292 18.33 13.48 -4.10
N LYS A 293 19.16 13.54 -3.03
CA LYS A 293 20.49 12.91 -3.00
C LYS A 293 20.39 11.39 -3.11
N THR A 294 19.45 10.79 -2.38
CA THR A 294 19.20 9.34 -2.41
C THR A 294 18.80 8.89 -3.82
N LEU A 295 17.83 9.56 -4.44
CA LEU A 295 17.38 9.24 -5.80
C LEU A 295 18.51 9.41 -6.83
N THR A 296 19.32 10.45 -6.70
CA THR A 296 20.49 10.69 -7.56
C THR A 296 21.52 9.54 -7.40
N ALA A 297 21.81 9.14 -6.18
CA ALA A 297 22.71 8.03 -5.90
C ALA A 297 22.22 6.72 -6.52
N LEU A 298 20.93 6.41 -6.37
CA LEU A 298 20.32 5.22 -6.96
C LEU A 298 20.36 5.27 -8.49
N SER A 299 19.96 6.38 -9.10
CA SER A 299 19.99 6.55 -10.56
C SER A 299 21.39 6.31 -11.14
N ASN A 300 22.45 6.76 -10.45
CA ASN A 300 23.82 6.61 -10.88
C ASN A 300 24.35 5.17 -10.88
N ILE A 301 23.82 4.28 -10.03
CA ILE A 301 24.25 2.88 -9.97
C ILE A 301 23.48 1.95 -10.91
N ILE A 302 22.38 2.41 -11.49
CA ILE A 302 21.59 1.62 -12.45
C ILE A 302 22.39 1.45 -13.76
N ASP A 303 22.39 0.21 -14.28
CA ASP A 303 23.09 -0.12 -15.54
C ASP A 303 22.21 0.24 -16.77
N THR A 304 22.38 1.45 -17.26
CA THR A 304 21.62 1.97 -18.39
C THR A 304 22.00 1.32 -19.74
N SER A 305 23.02 0.44 -19.78
CA SER A 305 23.29 -0.39 -20.95
C SER A 305 22.35 -1.60 -21.04
N ARG A 306 21.68 -1.96 -19.93
CA ARG A 306 20.81 -3.14 -19.81
C ARG A 306 19.35 -2.80 -19.57
N MET A 307 19.04 -1.60 -19.10
CA MET A 307 17.69 -1.12 -18.88
C MET A 307 17.61 0.40 -19.14
N LYS A 308 16.40 0.92 -19.31
CA LYS A 308 16.21 2.37 -19.49
C LYS A 308 16.72 3.14 -18.30
N ALA A 309 17.11 4.41 -18.49
CA ALA A 309 17.24 5.36 -17.40
C ALA A 309 15.86 5.61 -16.75
N PRO A 310 15.79 6.03 -15.46
CA PRO A 310 14.52 6.44 -14.87
C PRO A 310 13.87 7.55 -15.71
N ALA A 311 12.56 7.44 -15.95
CA ALA A 311 11.81 8.46 -16.68
C ALA A 311 11.73 9.75 -15.86
N PHE A 312 11.67 9.63 -14.54
CA PHE A 312 11.71 10.73 -13.59
C PHE A 312 12.26 10.28 -12.23
N CYS A 313 12.75 11.27 -11.47
CA CYS A 313 13.06 11.15 -10.05
C CYS A 313 12.23 12.21 -9.31
N MET A 314 11.48 11.83 -8.28
CA MET A 314 10.57 12.74 -7.57
C MET A 314 10.69 12.56 -6.06
N VAL A 315 10.73 13.67 -5.33
CA VAL A 315 10.47 13.68 -3.89
C VAL A 315 9.03 14.18 -3.71
N LEU A 316 8.21 13.36 -3.05
CA LEU A 316 6.77 13.58 -2.86
C LEU A 316 6.50 14.00 -1.41
#